data_6ada417cbfc04e816ee8a2a8b6883dfa
#
_entry.id   6ada417cbfc04e816ee8a2a8b6883dfa
#
_cell.length_a   1.000
_cell.length_b   1.000
_cell.length_c   1.000
_cell.angle_alpha   90.00
_cell.angle_beta   90.00
_cell.angle_gamma   90.00
#
_symmetry.space_group_name_H-M   'P 1'
#
loop_
_entity.id
_entity.type
_entity.pdbx_description
1 polymer ?
#
loop_
_entity_poly.entity_id
_entity_poly.type
_entity_poly.pdbx_seq_one_letter_code
_entity_poly.pdbx_strand_id
1 'polypeptide(L)'
;SFGLTYARALDDPAYRRRFAQAIKAVVGQGESVGLPAVLGVDDHGAWAELSELIGAPVFEIPLPPPSVPGLRLNRALTARAKASGVRLVPGSKVTGFRSSGGSVDSVQLATAGGDRTFAADAFVLATGGFEAGALSADSYHNLHESVFDLPLRRPEGHLVHGDYWGDPQPLFAVGVETNHTMLARHPGGDPVYDNLYAAGGILA
;
A
#
# COMPACT_ATOMS: atom_id res chain seq x y z
N SER A 1 -3.30 6.36 17.88
CA SER A 1 -4.13 5.15 18.03
C SER A 1 -3.59 4.32 19.19
N PHE A 2 -4.46 3.64 19.94
CA PHE A 2 -4.06 2.77 21.06
C PHE A 2 -3.02 1.72 20.65
N GLY A 3 -3.15 1.13 19.48
CA GLY A 3 -2.21 0.12 18.95
C GLY A 3 -0.77 0.61 18.88
N LEU A 4 -0.54 1.85 18.45
CA LEU A 4 0.82 2.40 18.39
C LEU A 4 1.44 2.61 19.77
N THR A 5 0.64 2.96 20.77
CA THR A 5 1.12 3.12 22.16
C THR A 5 1.60 1.80 22.74
N TYR A 6 0.83 0.73 22.55
CA TYR A 6 1.23 -0.62 22.98
C TYR A 6 2.47 -1.13 22.20
N ALA A 7 2.50 -0.90 20.90
CA ALA A 7 3.63 -1.32 20.09
C ALA A 7 4.92 -0.64 20.51
N ARG A 8 4.90 0.66 20.83
CA ARG A 8 6.05 1.38 21.38
C ARG A 8 6.45 0.90 22.77
N ALA A 9 5.47 0.56 23.63
CA ALA A 9 5.78 -0.01 24.93
C ALA A 9 6.47 -1.38 24.81
N LEU A 10 6.09 -2.16 23.82
CA LEU A 10 6.68 -3.47 23.52
C LEU A 10 8.04 -3.38 22.78
N ASP A 11 8.49 -2.20 22.34
CA ASP A 11 9.88 -1.98 21.94
C ASP A 11 10.83 -1.99 23.16
N ASP A 12 10.32 -1.75 24.40
CA ASP A 12 11.11 -1.80 25.62
C ASP A 12 11.22 -3.25 26.16
N PRO A 13 12.43 -3.82 26.23
CA PRO A 13 12.64 -5.18 26.77
C PRO A 13 12.18 -5.36 28.23
N ALA A 14 12.22 -4.32 29.04
CA ALA A 14 11.75 -4.40 30.41
C ALA A 14 10.22 -4.51 30.49
N TYR A 15 9.52 -3.80 29.62
CA TYR A 15 8.08 -3.93 29.48
C TYR A 15 7.69 -5.31 28.92
N ARG A 16 8.40 -5.81 27.90
CA ARG A 16 8.18 -7.16 27.34
C ARG A 16 8.29 -8.25 28.40
N ARG A 17 9.32 -8.20 29.23
CA ARG A 17 9.50 -9.19 30.34
C ARG A 17 8.30 -9.21 31.29
N ARG A 18 7.81 -8.04 31.72
CA ARG A 18 6.62 -7.95 32.59
C ARG A 18 5.37 -8.45 31.89
N PHE A 19 5.20 -8.09 30.64
CA PHE A 19 4.07 -8.52 29.82
C PHE A 19 4.09 -10.05 29.61
N ALA A 20 5.25 -10.61 29.28
CA ALA A 20 5.45 -12.04 29.13
C ALA A 20 5.14 -12.82 30.42
N GLN A 21 5.54 -12.30 31.60
CA GLN A 21 5.22 -12.92 32.89
C GLN A 21 3.73 -13.01 33.14
N ALA A 22 2.97 -11.96 32.80
CA ALA A 22 1.52 -11.95 32.97
C ALA A 22 0.85 -12.98 32.05
N ILE A 23 1.29 -13.11 30.81
CA ILE A 23 0.77 -14.10 29.85
C ILE A 23 1.13 -15.53 30.30
N LYS A 24 2.39 -15.74 30.67
CA LYS A 24 2.89 -17.06 31.12
C LYS A 24 2.10 -17.62 32.29
N ALA A 25 1.53 -16.75 33.13
CA ALA A 25 0.73 -17.18 34.27
C ALA A 25 -0.62 -17.80 33.88
N VAL A 26 -1.08 -17.60 32.65
CA VAL A 26 -2.41 -18.06 32.17
C VAL A 26 -2.35 -19.01 30.98
N VAL A 27 -1.20 -19.15 30.30
CA VAL A 27 -1.03 -20.03 29.16
C VAL A 27 -0.90 -21.48 29.62
N GLY A 28 -1.70 -22.37 29.06
CA GLY A 28 -1.67 -23.81 29.28
C GLY A 28 -0.59 -24.52 28.46
N GLN A 29 -0.33 -25.78 28.86
CA GLN A 29 0.64 -26.61 28.15
C GLN A 29 0.15 -26.91 26.71
N GLY A 30 1.02 -26.67 25.74
CA GLY A 30 0.73 -26.92 24.31
C GLY A 30 -0.12 -25.85 23.63
N GLU A 31 -0.44 -24.76 24.32
CA GLU A 31 -1.14 -23.63 23.72
C GLU A 31 -0.21 -22.69 22.96
N SER A 32 -0.77 -21.95 22.01
CA SER A 32 -0.13 -20.84 21.31
C SER A 32 -0.82 -19.52 21.68
N VAL A 33 -0.08 -18.42 21.68
CA VAL A 33 -0.56 -17.10 22.10
C VAL A 33 -0.76 -16.21 20.88
N GLY A 34 -2.02 -15.93 20.53
CA GLY A 34 -2.37 -14.94 19.52
C GLY A 34 -2.52 -13.55 20.15
N LEU A 35 -1.77 -12.59 19.71
CA LEU A 35 -1.82 -11.20 20.16
C LEU A 35 -2.18 -10.27 18.99
N PRO A 36 -2.89 -9.16 19.24
CA PRO A 36 -3.06 -8.13 18.22
C PRO A 36 -1.70 -7.73 17.62
N ALA A 37 -1.65 -7.43 16.32
CA ALA A 37 -0.42 -7.06 15.61
C ALA A 37 0.15 -5.70 16.08
N VAL A 38 0.67 -5.70 17.32
CA VAL A 38 1.26 -4.55 18.02
C VAL A 38 2.56 -4.91 18.75
N LEU A 39 3.23 -6.00 18.33
CA LEU A 39 4.42 -6.50 18.99
C LEU A 39 5.69 -5.75 18.53
N GLY A 40 5.83 -4.50 18.99
CA GLY A 40 6.92 -3.60 18.64
C GLY A 40 6.67 -2.81 17.34
N VAL A 41 7.28 -1.66 17.23
CA VAL A 41 7.31 -0.81 16.03
C VAL A 41 8.69 -0.81 15.41
N ASP A 42 9.71 -0.65 16.24
CA ASP A 42 11.10 -0.50 15.84
C ASP A 42 11.89 -1.80 16.09
N ASP A 43 11.51 -2.58 17.09
CA ASP A 43 12.08 -3.90 17.36
C ASP A 43 11.25 -5.01 16.67
N HIS A 44 11.72 -5.44 15.51
CA HIS A 44 11.08 -6.50 14.75
C HIS A 44 11.26 -7.90 15.37
N GLY A 45 12.14 -8.05 16.36
CA GLY A 45 12.37 -9.29 17.11
C GLY A 45 11.47 -9.45 18.33
N ALA A 46 10.68 -8.45 18.69
CA ALA A 46 9.85 -8.43 19.90
C ALA A 46 8.94 -9.67 20.04
N TRP A 47 8.35 -10.15 18.96
CA TRP A 47 7.49 -11.35 18.96
C TRP A 47 8.29 -12.63 19.29
N ALA A 48 9.52 -12.76 18.79
CA ALA A 48 10.38 -13.91 19.05
C ALA A 48 10.84 -13.94 20.52
N GLU A 49 11.29 -12.78 21.04
CA GLU A 49 11.64 -12.65 22.45
C GLU A 49 10.44 -12.96 23.36
N LEU A 50 9.23 -12.51 23.03
CA LEU A 50 8.03 -12.88 23.76
C LEU A 50 7.76 -14.37 23.75
N SER A 51 7.91 -15.04 22.59
CA SER A 51 7.79 -16.50 22.50
C SER A 51 8.77 -17.21 23.46
N GLU A 52 10.02 -16.79 23.51
CA GLU A 52 11.05 -17.35 24.40
C GLU A 52 10.70 -17.12 25.87
N LEU A 53 10.33 -15.89 26.26
CA LEU A 53 10.01 -15.52 27.61
C LEU A 53 8.75 -16.23 28.15
N ILE A 54 7.75 -16.40 27.33
CA ILE A 54 6.48 -17.09 27.65
C ILE A 54 6.71 -18.62 27.68
N GLY A 55 7.54 -19.13 26.78
CA GLY A 55 7.75 -20.56 26.56
C GLY A 55 6.66 -21.21 25.72
N ALA A 56 5.98 -20.44 24.88
CA ALA A 56 4.95 -20.86 23.97
C ALA A 56 5.03 -20.07 22.64
N PRO A 57 4.60 -20.63 21.51
CA PRO A 57 4.56 -19.90 20.25
C PRO A 57 3.69 -18.65 20.35
N VAL A 58 4.23 -17.51 19.93
CA VAL A 58 3.49 -16.23 19.82
C VAL A 58 3.32 -15.86 18.37
N PHE A 59 2.15 -15.40 17.98
CA PHE A 59 1.86 -14.89 16.66
C PHE A 59 1.01 -13.63 16.70
N GLU A 60 1.12 -12.81 15.66
CA GLU A 60 0.33 -11.59 15.53
C GLU A 60 -0.98 -11.85 14.77
N ILE A 61 -2.08 -11.35 15.31
CA ILE A 61 -3.39 -11.32 14.65
C ILE A 61 -3.48 -10.00 13.87
N PRO A 62 -3.64 -10.03 12.55
CA PRO A 62 -3.73 -8.82 11.73
C PRO A 62 -4.84 -7.87 12.20
N LEU A 63 -4.56 -6.57 12.12
CA LEU A 63 -5.50 -5.50 12.40
C LEU A 63 -5.77 -4.69 11.13
N PRO A 64 -6.99 -4.17 10.95
CA PRO A 64 -7.31 -3.30 9.82
C PRO A 64 -6.51 -1.99 9.87
N PRO A 65 -6.28 -1.34 8.73
CA PRO A 65 -5.65 -0.01 8.68
C PRO A 65 -6.42 1.06 9.49
N PRO A 66 -5.70 2.02 10.11
CA PRO A 66 -4.25 2.15 10.17
C PRO A 66 -3.63 1.19 11.18
N SER A 67 -2.70 0.35 10.74
CA SER A 67 -2.13 -0.74 11.54
C SER A 67 -0.63 -0.59 11.81
N VAL A 68 -0.13 -1.21 12.88
CA VAL A 68 1.30 -1.25 13.19
C VAL A 68 2.09 -2.01 12.12
N PRO A 69 1.65 -3.17 11.58
CA PRO A 69 2.31 -3.80 10.45
C PRO A 69 2.48 -2.90 9.23
N GLY A 70 1.44 -2.15 8.87
CA GLY A 70 1.52 -1.16 7.78
C GLY A 70 2.56 -0.07 8.05
N LEU A 71 2.65 0.41 9.30
CA LEU A 71 3.67 1.38 9.70
C LEU A 71 5.09 0.80 9.62
N ARG A 72 5.29 -0.45 10.08
CA ARG A 72 6.59 -1.15 9.96
C ARG A 72 7.01 -1.28 8.50
N LEU A 73 6.11 -1.74 7.63
CA LEU A 73 6.35 -1.87 6.18
C LEU A 73 6.71 -0.52 5.56
N ASN A 74 5.95 0.53 5.84
CA ASN A 74 6.23 1.88 5.33
C ASN A 74 7.61 2.37 5.76
N ARG A 75 8.00 2.19 7.03
CA ARG A 75 9.33 2.56 7.55
C ARG A 75 10.44 1.78 6.86
N ALA A 76 10.30 0.46 6.74
CA ALA A 76 11.30 -0.40 6.10
C ALA A 76 11.51 -0.03 4.64
N LEU A 77 10.44 0.15 3.87
CA LEU A 77 10.51 0.55 2.46
C LEU A 77 11.09 1.95 2.30
N THR A 78 10.67 2.89 3.15
CA THR A 78 11.21 4.27 3.13
C THR A 78 12.70 4.30 3.45
N ALA A 79 13.14 3.56 4.45
CA ALA A 79 14.56 3.45 4.80
C ALA A 79 15.36 2.81 3.66
N ARG A 80 14.85 1.75 3.04
CA ARG A 80 15.50 1.08 1.90
C ARG A 80 15.60 2.00 0.69
N ALA A 81 14.51 2.72 0.36
CA ALA A 81 14.50 3.67 -0.74
C ALA A 81 15.56 4.78 -0.53
N LYS A 82 15.61 5.38 0.66
CA LYS A 82 16.64 6.39 1.00
C LYS A 82 18.05 5.84 0.90
N ALA A 83 18.31 4.64 1.43
CA ALA A 83 19.61 3.99 1.34
C ALA A 83 20.04 3.69 -0.10
N SER A 84 19.08 3.52 -1.01
CA SER A 84 19.32 3.34 -2.45
C SER A 84 19.39 4.65 -3.24
N GLY A 85 19.43 5.81 -2.57
CA GLY A 85 19.54 7.12 -3.22
C GLY A 85 18.22 7.65 -3.82
N VAL A 86 17.08 7.01 -3.52
CA VAL A 86 15.77 7.46 -4.02
C VAL A 86 15.39 8.80 -3.37
N ARG A 87 15.03 9.77 -4.17
CA ARG A 87 14.46 11.04 -3.71
C ARG A 87 12.98 10.89 -3.42
N LEU A 88 12.60 10.96 -2.16
CA LEU A 88 11.21 10.96 -1.73
C LEU A 88 10.70 12.41 -1.61
N VAL A 89 9.49 12.66 -2.11
CA VAL A 89 8.81 13.97 -2.06
C VAL A 89 7.45 13.80 -1.37
N PRO A 90 7.43 13.55 -0.04
CA PRO A 90 6.20 13.34 0.70
C PRO A 90 5.33 14.62 0.74
N GLY A 91 4.00 14.43 0.87
CA GLY A 91 3.05 15.55 0.92
C GLY A 91 2.86 16.28 -0.41
N SER A 92 3.26 15.67 -1.52
CA SER A 92 3.09 16.20 -2.87
C SER A 92 2.10 15.35 -3.66
N LYS A 93 1.37 15.99 -4.58
CA LYS A 93 0.44 15.34 -5.50
C LYS A 93 0.84 15.65 -6.94
N VAL A 94 0.83 14.65 -7.80
CA VAL A 94 0.93 14.86 -9.25
C VAL A 94 -0.39 15.44 -9.72
N THR A 95 -0.35 16.59 -10.39
CA THR A 95 -1.51 17.36 -10.83
C THR A 95 -1.63 17.45 -12.35
N GLY A 96 -0.61 16.99 -13.07
CA GLY A 96 -0.61 16.99 -14.52
C GLY A 96 0.69 16.42 -15.09
N PHE A 97 0.73 16.33 -16.40
CA PHE A 97 1.90 15.84 -17.15
C PHE A 97 2.03 16.58 -18.48
N ARG A 98 3.17 16.40 -19.12
CA ARG A 98 3.40 16.78 -20.53
C ARG A 98 3.89 15.56 -21.27
N SER A 99 3.46 15.44 -22.53
CA SER A 99 3.87 14.37 -23.45
C SER A 99 4.12 14.90 -24.84
N SER A 100 5.02 14.26 -25.55
CA SER A 100 5.31 14.53 -26.96
C SER A 100 5.77 13.25 -27.64
N GLY A 101 5.49 13.10 -28.93
CA GLY A 101 5.99 12.00 -29.74
C GLY A 101 5.65 10.58 -29.22
N GLY A 102 4.54 10.42 -28.48
CA GLY A 102 4.16 9.11 -27.92
C GLY A 102 4.80 8.79 -26.57
N SER A 103 5.56 9.71 -25.96
CA SER A 103 6.21 9.53 -24.65
C SER A 103 5.79 10.61 -23.65
N VAL A 104 5.80 10.29 -22.37
CA VAL A 104 5.67 11.27 -21.28
C VAL A 104 7.00 11.96 -21.08
N ASP A 105 7.02 13.29 -21.13
CA ASP A 105 8.23 14.11 -20.96
C ASP A 105 8.46 14.49 -19.48
N SER A 106 7.37 14.83 -18.78
CA SER A 106 7.46 15.31 -17.41
C SER A 106 6.12 15.22 -16.67
N VAL A 107 6.20 15.21 -15.35
CA VAL A 107 5.04 15.34 -14.44
C VAL A 107 5.11 16.63 -13.64
N GLN A 108 3.97 17.22 -13.34
CA GLN A 108 3.81 18.40 -12.51
C GLN A 108 3.36 17.97 -11.12
N LEU A 109 4.05 18.47 -10.10
CA LEU A 109 3.75 18.19 -8.69
C LEU A 109 3.32 19.48 -7.99
N ALA A 110 2.16 19.47 -7.36
CA ALA A 110 1.80 20.44 -6.35
C ALA A 110 2.53 20.12 -5.04
N THR A 111 3.32 21.07 -4.54
CA THR A 111 4.05 20.94 -3.28
C THR A 111 3.75 22.14 -2.37
N ALA A 112 4.01 22.00 -1.07
CA ALA A 112 3.85 23.11 -0.12
C ALA A 112 4.69 24.36 -0.48
N GLY A 113 5.77 24.18 -1.25
CA GLY A 113 6.65 25.27 -1.73
C GLY A 113 6.32 25.74 -3.15
N GLY A 114 5.15 25.41 -3.69
CA GLY A 114 4.73 25.73 -5.06
C GLY A 114 4.89 24.54 -6.03
N ASP A 115 4.43 24.75 -7.24
CA ASP A 115 4.45 23.72 -8.28
C ASP A 115 5.87 23.45 -8.78
N ARG A 116 6.16 22.17 -9.02
CA ARG A 116 7.45 21.71 -9.57
C ARG A 116 7.21 20.75 -10.72
N THR A 117 8.13 20.77 -11.68
CA THR A 117 8.14 19.84 -12.82
C THR A 117 9.32 18.87 -12.67
N PHE A 118 9.06 17.59 -12.90
CA PHE A 118 10.06 16.53 -12.92
C PHE A 118 10.03 15.84 -14.27
N ALA A 119 11.15 15.87 -14.97
CA ALA A 119 11.40 15.12 -16.18
C ALA A 119 12.10 13.80 -15.84
N ALA A 120 11.81 12.75 -16.62
CA ALA A 120 12.44 11.45 -16.49
C ALA A 120 12.39 10.70 -17.82
N ASP A 121 13.23 9.68 -17.96
CA ASP A 121 13.23 8.79 -19.12
C ASP A 121 12.08 7.77 -19.06
N ALA A 122 11.64 7.42 -17.83
CA ALA A 122 10.54 6.49 -17.59
C ALA A 122 9.72 6.89 -16.37
N PHE A 123 8.42 6.58 -16.41
CA PHE A 123 7.46 6.86 -15.35
C PHE A 123 6.76 5.57 -14.91
N VAL A 124 6.55 5.42 -13.61
CA VAL A 124 5.80 4.30 -13.04
C VAL A 124 4.59 4.83 -12.28
N LEU A 125 3.40 4.52 -12.78
CA LEU A 125 2.14 4.82 -12.11
C LEU A 125 1.85 3.72 -11.07
N ALA A 126 2.03 4.05 -9.80
CA ALA A 126 1.80 3.14 -8.67
C ALA A 126 0.91 3.81 -7.60
N THR A 127 -0.10 4.51 -8.04
CA THR A 127 -0.96 5.42 -7.25
C THR A 127 -2.07 4.70 -6.47
N GLY A 128 -2.18 3.38 -6.64
CA GLY A 128 -3.27 2.59 -6.07
C GLY A 128 -4.57 2.68 -6.87
N GLY A 129 -5.65 2.17 -6.30
CA GLY A 129 -6.97 2.12 -6.94
C GLY A 129 -7.95 3.18 -6.42
N PHE A 130 -9.23 2.80 -6.30
CA PHE A 130 -10.32 3.67 -5.82
C PHE A 130 -10.07 4.19 -4.40
N GLU A 131 -9.60 3.34 -3.48
CA GLU A 131 -9.34 3.73 -2.09
C GLU A 131 -8.25 4.79 -1.94
N ALA A 132 -7.28 4.78 -2.86
CA ALA A 132 -6.20 5.76 -2.90
C ALA A 132 -6.59 7.04 -3.68
N GLY A 133 -7.74 7.06 -4.33
CA GLY A 133 -8.21 8.17 -5.17
C GLY A 133 -7.50 8.28 -6.52
N ALA A 134 -6.78 7.23 -6.94
CA ALA A 134 -6.18 7.17 -8.27
C ALA A 134 -7.18 6.80 -9.35
N LEU A 135 -8.19 6.01 -8.99
CA LEU A 135 -9.38 5.77 -9.80
C LEU A 135 -10.58 6.49 -9.16
N SER A 136 -11.43 7.04 -9.98
CA SER A 136 -12.68 7.68 -9.54
C SER A 136 -13.83 7.37 -10.47
N ALA A 137 -15.04 7.47 -9.96
CA ALA A 137 -16.27 7.41 -10.76
C ALA A 137 -17.03 8.71 -10.59
N ASP A 138 -17.52 9.27 -11.68
CA ASP A 138 -18.43 10.41 -11.64
C ASP A 138 -19.88 9.97 -11.33
N SER A 139 -20.80 10.94 -11.22
CA SER A 139 -22.23 10.69 -10.96
C SER A 139 -22.93 9.94 -12.11
N TYR A 140 -22.33 9.82 -13.27
CA TYR A 140 -22.81 9.07 -14.42
C TYR A 140 -22.14 7.70 -14.56
N HIS A 141 -21.36 7.29 -13.54
CA HIS A 141 -20.58 6.06 -13.53
C HIS A 141 -19.45 5.98 -14.60
N ASN A 142 -19.00 7.13 -15.12
CA ASN A 142 -17.79 7.16 -15.91
C ASN A 142 -16.59 7.01 -14.98
N LEU A 143 -15.64 6.18 -15.40
CA LEU A 143 -14.44 5.86 -14.64
C LEU A 143 -13.26 6.66 -15.18
N HIS A 144 -12.46 7.22 -14.30
CA HIS A 144 -11.32 8.07 -14.63
C HIS A 144 -10.07 7.64 -13.85
N GLU A 145 -8.93 7.62 -14.53
CA GLU A 145 -7.60 7.58 -13.90
C GLU A 145 -7.13 9.04 -13.71
N SER A 146 -6.68 9.38 -12.51
CA SER A 146 -6.59 10.77 -12.04
C SER A 146 -5.33 11.53 -12.46
N VAL A 147 -4.32 10.89 -13.07
CA VAL A 147 -3.01 11.50 -13.38
C VAL A 147 -2.79 11.66 -14.86
N PHE A 148 -2.94 10.59 -15.63
CA PHE A 148 -2.64 10.53 -17.07
C PHE A 148 -3.90 10.38 -17.92
N ASP A 149 -5.09 10.30 -17.30
CA ASP A 149 -6.38 10.02 -17.95
C ASP A 149 -6.31 8.75 -18.83
N LEU A 150 -5.67 7.70 -18.27
CA LEU A 150 -5.46 6.44 -18.98
C LEU A 150 -6.79 5.72 -19.21
N PRO A 151 -6.93 5.06 -20.37
CA PRO A 151 -8.07 4.19 -20.63
C PRO A 151 -8.08 3.03 -19.64
N LEU A 152 -9.25 2.79 -19.04
CA LEU A 152 -9.43 1.74 -18.03
C LEU A 152 -10.09 0.51 -18.64
N ARG A 153 -9.59 -0.65 -18.28
CA ARG A 153 -10.34 -1.90 -18.46
C ARG A 153 -11.51 -1.89 -17.49
N ARG A 154 -12.68 -2.22 -17.99
CA ARG A 154 -13.92 -2.31 -17.22
C ARG A 154 -14.57 -3.68 -17.42
N PRO A 155 -14.90 -4.43 -16.38
CA PRO A 155 -15.74 -5.62 -16.47
C PRO A 155 -17.10 -5.29 -17.08
N GLU A 156 -17.71 -6.27 -17.76
CA GLU A 156 -19.07 -6.15 -18.26
C GLU A 156 -20.10 -6.17 -17.12
N GLY A 157 -21.21 -5.48 -17.29
CA GLY A 157 -22.32 -5.48 -16.34
C GLY A 157 -22.15 -4.51 -15.17
N HIS A 158 -22.76 -4.88 -14.04
CA HIS A 158 -22.72 -4.07 -12.82
C HIS A 158 -21.37 -4.20 -12.12
N LEU A 159 -20.82 -3.07 -11.66
CA LEU A 159 -19.54 -3.02 -10.95
C LEU A 159 -19.65 -3.45 -9.48
N VAL A 160 -20.84 -3.41 -8.91
CA VAL A 160 -21.10 -3.78 -7.50
C VAL A 160 -22.32 -4.68 -7.43
N HIS A 161 -22.30 -5.64 -6.52
CA HIS A 161 -23.46 -6.47 -6.15
C HIS A 161 -23.64 -6.51 -4.63
N GLY A 162 -24.86 -6.88 -4.18
CA GLY A 162 -25.23 -6.86 -2.77
C GLY A 162 -24.79 -8.07 -1.96
N ASP A 163 -24.18 -9.08 -2.58
CA ASP A 163 -23.72 -10.28 -1.89
C ASP A 163 -22.33 -10.03 -1.30
N TYR A 164 -22.27 -9.85 0.03
CA TYR A 164 -21.03 -9.60 0.75
C TYR A 164 -20.09 -10.83 0.79
N TRP A 165 -20.66 -12.04 0.81
CA TRP A 165 -19.91 -13.31 0.92
C TRP A 165 -19.78 -14.05 -0.41
N GLY A 166 -20.31 -13.48 -1.49
CA GLY A 166 -20.28 -14.07 -2.82
C GLY A 166 -18.96 -13.82 -3.57
N ASP A 167 -19.07 -13.78 -4.88
CA ASP A 167 -17.94 -13.52 -5.75
C ASP A 167 -17.28 -12.14 -5.47
N PRO A 168 -15.98 -11.96 -5.81
CA PRO A 168 -15.33 -10.67 -5.71
C PRO A 168 -16.10 -9.58 -6.45
N GLN A 169 -16.18 -8.39 -5.85
CA GLN A 169 -16.86 -7.25 -6.48
C GLN A 169 -16.17 -6.88 -7.80
N PRO A 170 -16.89 -6.81 -8.94
CA PRO A 170 -16.30 -6.48 -10.24
C PRO A 170 -15.56 -5.14 -10.27
N LEU A 171 -15.92 -4.22 -9.38
CA LEU A 171 -15.24 -2.94 -9.21
C LEU A 171 -13.73 -3.08 -8.98
N PHE A 172 -13.30 -4.13 -8.28
CA PHE A 172 -11.87 -4.37 -8.00
C PHE A 172 -11.09 -4.92 -9.21
N ALA A 173 -11.77 -5.26 -10.30
CA ALA A 173 -11.14 -5.61 -11.57
C ALA A 173 -11.12 -4.44 -12.57
N VAL A 174 -11.50 -3.23 -12.13
CA VAL A 174 -11.33 -2.00 -12.90
C VAL A 174 -9.93 -1.47 -12.70
N GLY A 175 -9.22 -1.18 -13.78
CA GLY A 175 -7.88 -0.61 -13.68
C GLY A 175 -7.20 -0.40 -15.01
N VAL A 176 -5.96 0.00 -14.96
CA VAL A 176 -5.08 0.15 -16.11
C VAL A 176 -4.62 -1.23 -16.59
N GLU A 177 -4.77 -1.50 -17.87
CA GLU A 177 -4.23 -2.71 -18.49
C GLU A 177 -2.77 -2.51 -18.87
N THR A 178 -1.94 -3.54 -18.67
CA THR A 178 -0.52 -3.50 -19.05
C THR A 178 -0.15 -4.65 -19.97
N ASN A 179 0.94 -4.49 -20.70
CA ASN A 179 1.56 -5.60 -21.43
C ASN A 179 2.50 -6.39 -20.48
N HIS A 180 3.19 -7.40 -21.04
CA HIS A 180 4.12 -8.26 -20.30
C HIS A 180 5.35 -7.52 -19.72
N THR A 181 5.64 -6.31 -20.19
CA THR A 181 6.71 -5.44 -19.67
C THR A 181 6.18 -4.38 -18.71
N MET A 182 4.90 -4.44 -18.33
CA MET A 182 4.20 -3.49 -17.45
C MET A 182 3.97 -2.10 -18.07
N LEU A 183 4.15 -1.91 -19.38
CA LEU A 183 3.73 -0.68 -20.05
C LEU A 183 2.21 -0.57 -20.04
N ALA A 184 1.70 0.62 -19.64
CA ALA A 184 0.29 0.95 -19.68
C ALA A 184 -0.22 0.98 -21.12
N ARG A 185 -1.33 0.29 -21.39
CA ARG A 185 -1.88 0.15 -22.76
C ARG A 185 -3.37 0.41 -22.82
N HIS A 186 -3.86 0.64 -24.03
CA HIS A 186 -5.30 0.57 -24.30
C HIS A 186 -5.82 -0.84 -24.03
N PRO A 187 -7.05 -1.01 -23.53
CA PRO A 187 -7.64 -2.33 -23.31
C PRO A 187 -7.57 -3.17 -24.61
N GLY A 188 -6.84 -4.31 -24.54
CA GLY A 188 -6.61 -5.20 -25.68
C GLY A 188 -5.76 -4.61 -26.83
N GLY A 189 -5.18 -3.42 -26.67
CA GLY A 189 -4.46 -2.69 -27.71
C GLY A 189 -2.99 -2.39 -27.43
N ASP A 190 -2.49 -1.36 -28.11
CA ASP A 190 -1.10 -0.90 -28.03
C ASP A 190 -0.83 -0.08 -26.76
N PRO A 191 0.44 0.12 -26.37
CA PRO A 191 0.81 1.05 -25.31
C PRO A 191 0.26 2.46 -25.53
N VAL A 192 -0.15 3.14 -24.45
CA VAL A 192 -0.59 4.55 -24.51
C VAL A 192 0.60 5.48 -24.64
N TYR A 193 1.68 5.17 -23.93
CA TYR A 193 2.98 5.85 -24.00
C TYR A 193 4.11 4.82 -23.94
N ASP A 194 5.22 5.11 -24.63
CA ASP A 194 6.36 4.20 -24.75
C ASP A 194 7.20 4.08 -23.46
N ASN A 195 6.99 4.99 -22.50
CA ASN A 195 7.78 5.09 -21.27
C ASN A 195 6.93 5.18 -19.99
N LEU A 196 5.62 4.88 -20.07
CA LEU A 196 4.72 4.88 -18.93
C LEU A 196 4.36 3.45 -18.52
N TYR A 197 4.81 3.06 -17.35
CA TYR A 197 4.55 1.77 -16.72
C TYR A 197 3.50 1.90 -15.62
N ALA A 198 2.80 0.82 -15.30
CA ALA A 198 1.85 0.79 -14.18
C ALA A 198 2.09 -0.42 -13.29
N ALA A 199 1.87 -0.27 -11.97
CA ALA A 199 2.08 -1.32 -10.99
C ALA A 199 1.18 -1.16 -9.74
N GLY A 200 0.88 -2.29 -9.09
CA GLY A 200 0.11 -2.31 -7.84
C GLY A 200 -1.39 -2.19 -8.04
N GLY A 201 -2.11 -1.62 -7.07
CA GLY A 201 -3.58 -1.57 -7.05
C GLY A 201 -4.24 -0.69 -8.11
N ILE A 202 -3.49 -0.11 -9.05
CA ILE A 202 -4.01 0.59 -10.23
C ILE A 202 -4.32 -0.38 -11.38
N LEU A 203 -3.80 -1.58 -11.34
CA LEU A 203 -3.94 -2.57 -12.40
C LEU A 203 -5.32 -3.24 -12.41
N ALA A 204 -5.79 -3.62 -13.60
CA ALA A 204 -7.01 -4.41 -13.82
C ALA A 204 -6.76 -5.91 -13.65
#